data_dc984f17c641be01334b5bd595a4be5b
#
_entry.id   dc984f17c641be01334b5bd595a4be5b
#
_cell.length_a   1.000
_cell.length_b   1.000
_cell.length_c   1.000
_cell.angle_alpha   90.00
_cell.angle_beta   90.00
_cell.angle_gamma   90.00
#
_symmetry.space_group_name_H-M   'P 1'
#
loop_
_entity.id
_entity.type
_entity.pdbx_description
1 polymer ?
#
loop_
_entity_poly.entity_id
_entity_poly.type
_entity_poly.pdbx_seq_one_letter_code
_entity_poly.pdbx_strand_id
1 'polypeptide(L)'
;MSELSTNPHHVDTIVNITHKIVLNPHQIEIRPVLEDEIDAVADIITRSFHFDRGWMAWFTPLFRLGIAEDLRNRLRTRSPSNTYHKPQQQVCSIALYIDREQPHVAGTVEVGVRTAERYRQNHHRYVYLSNLAVSRDFRRRGIAQELIRSCEQQTMDWGYTELHLHVMGDNERGRKLYQKLGYETVSSEFVWSIIPWHRPERLFLRKQL
;
A
#
# COMPACT_ATOMS: atom_id res chain seq x y z
N MET A 1 26.18 -14.99 49.57
CA MET A 1 25.46 -13.74 49.40
C MET A 1 26.09 -13.04 48.20
N SER A 2 25.48 -13.19 47.07
CA SER A 2 25.83 -12.48 45.84
C SER A 2 24.55 -12.35 45.02
N GLU A 3 24.07 -11.12 44.94
CA GLU A 3 22.85 -10.72 44.28
C GLU A 3 22.95 -10.84 42.78
N LEU A 4 22.03 -11.56 42.17
CA LEU A 4 21.79 -11.60 40.75
C LEU A 4 20.96 -10.36 40.37
N SER A 5 21.62 -9.42 39.69
CA SER A 5 21.01 -8.27 39.06
C SER A 5 20.25 -8.74 37.80
N THR A 6 18.95 -8.80 37.88
CA THR A 6 18.05 -8.97 36.75
C THR A 6 17.91 -7.66 36.01
N ASN A 7 18.33 -7.64 34.77
CA ASN A 7 18.14 -6.49 33.86
C ASN A 7 16.78 -6.60 33.15
N PRO A 8 15.81 -5.70 33.39
CA PRO A 8 14.51 -5.71 32.73
C PRO A 8 14.47 -4.64 31.64
N HIS A 9 15.07 -4.88 30.49
CA HIS A 9 14.86 -4.06 29.28
C HIS A 9 14.82 -4.91 28.02
N HIS A 10 13.72 -5.58 27.85
CA HIS A 10 13.25 -5.95 26.51
C HIS A 10 11.74 -5.76 26.49
N VAL A 11 11.35 -4.50 26.44
CA VAL A 11 9.95 -4.12 26.24
C VAL A 11 9.71 -4.14 24.75
N ASP A 12 8.85 -5.05 24.34
CA ASP A 12 8.27 -5.15 23.02
C ASP A 12 7.78 -3.79 22.51
N THR A 13 8.52 -3.19 21.62
CA THR A 13 8.04 -2.04 20.84
C THR A 13 7.09 -2.56 19.77
N ILE A 14 5.88 -2.91 20.17
CA ILE A 14 4.74 -2.95 19.25
C ILE A 14 4.51 -1.49 18.86
N VAL A 15 5.03 -1.14 17.69
CA VAL A 15 4.77 0.18 17.10
C VAL A 15 3.28 0.24 16.78
N ASN A 16 2.54 0.82 17.70
CA ASN A 16 1.11 1.06 17.60
C ASN A 16 0.91 2.29 16.68
N ILE A 17 1.02 2.08 15.34
CA ILE A 17 0.81 3.14 14.35
C ILE A 17 -0.69 3.22 14.07
N THR A 18 -1.42 3.82 14.98
CA THR A 18 -2.79 4.24 14.73
C THR A 18 -2.79 5.75 14.49
N HIS A 19 -2.53 6.18 13.26
CA HIS A 19 -2.74 7.57 12.90
C HIS A 19 -4.24 7.82 12.72
N LYS A 20 -4.87 8.32 13.78
CA LYS A 20 -6.27 8.77 13.72
C LYS A 20 -6.29 10.17 13.13
N ILE A 21 -6.42 10.27 11.80
CA ILE A 21 -6.62 11.56 11.11
C ILE A 21 -8.11 11.85 11.11
N VAL A 22 -8.54 12.76 11.98
CA VAL A 22 -9.92 13.25 12.04
C VAL A 22 -10.07 14.40 11.05
N LEU A 23 -10.65 14.13 9.88
CA LEU A 23 -11.08 15.17 8.94
C LEU A 23 -12.59 15.36 9.04
N ASN A 24 -12.98 16.59 9.34
CA ASN A 24 -14.34 17.13 9.49
C ASN A 24 -15.25 16.84 8.26
N PRO A 25 -16.52 16.57 8.40
CA PRO A 25 -17.40 15.95 9.40
C PRO A 25 -17.51 14.41 9.30
N HIS A 26 -16.69 13.78 8.45
CA HIS A 26 -16.64 12.35 8.26
C HIS A 26 -15.33 11.83 8.86
N GLN A 27 -15.42 10.96 9.85
CA GLN A 27 -14.24 10.37 10.47
C GLN A 27 -13.63 9.36 9.49
N ILE A 28 -12.46 9.69 8.95
CA ILE A 28 -11.61 8.74 8.22
C ILE A 28 -10.54 8.29 9.20
N GLU A 29 -10.49 6.99 9.45
CA GLU A 29 -9.45 6.35 10.23
C GLU A 29 -8.55 5.54 9.30
N ILE A 30 -7.23 5.73 9.39
CA ILE A 30 -6.26 4.94 8.64
C ILE A 30 -5.47 4.08 9.62
N ARG A 31 -5.46 2.77 9.37
CA ARG A 31 -4.74 1.80 10.19
C ARG A 31 -4.29 0.60 9.35
N PRO A 32 -3.36 -0.21 9.86
CA PRO A 32 -3.04 -1.48 9.23
C PRO A 32 -4.28 -2.38 9.10
N VAL A 33 -4.31 -3.14 8.01
CA VAL A 33 -5.38 -4.12 7.73
C VAL A 33 -5.34 -5.26 8.74
N LEU A 34 -6.51 -5.73 9.17
CA LEU A 34 -6.69 -6.93 9.97
C LEU A 34 -7.01 -8.14 9.08
N GLU A 35 -6.82 -9.35 9.59
CA GLU A 35 -6.97 -10.58 8.79
C GLU A 35 -8.40 -10.78 8.27
N ASP A 36 -9.40 -10.42 9.05
CA ASP A 36 -10.83 -10.48 8.72
C ASP A 36 -11.27 -9.45 7.66
N GLU A 37 -10.45 -8.42 7.40
CA GLU A 37 -10.73 -7.36 6.42
C GLU A 37 -10.09 -7.62 5.04
N ILE A 38 -9.25 -8.64 4.91
CA ILE A 38 -8.51 -8.94 3.67
C ILE A 38 -9.45 -9.13 2.49
N ASP A 39 -10.58 -9.79 2.67
CA ASP A 39 -11.54 -10.03 1.61
C ASP A 39 -12.16 -8.73 1.08
N ALA A 40 -12.45 -7.78 1.96
CA ALA A 40 -12.93 -6.45 1.57
C ALA A 40 -11.85 -5.67 0.80
N VAL A 41 -10.60 -5.75 1.25
CA VAL A 41 -9.45 -5.14 0.56
C VAL A 41 -9.25 -5.74 -0.83
N ALA A 42 -9.26 -7.06 -0.95
CA ALA A 42 -9.12 -7.76 -2.22
C ALA A 42 -10.24 -7.40 -3.20
N ASP A 43 -11.48 -7.23 -2.72
CA ASP A 43 -12.61 -6.78 -3.53
C ASP A 43 -12.41 -5.35 -4.06
N ILE A 44 -11.99 -4.42 -3.20
CA ILE A 44 -11.72 -3.03 -3.57
C ILE A 44 -10.61 -2.95 -4.63
N ILE A 45 -9.50 -3.69 -4.44
CA ILE A 45 -8.39 -3.73 -5.38
C ILE A 45 -8.88 -4.27 -6.73
N THR A 46 -9.53 -5.44 -6.73
CA THR A 46 -10.00 -6.11 -7.95
C THR A 46 -10.94 -5.21 -8.77
N ARG A 47 -11.91 -4.57 -8.12
CA ARG A 47 -12.85 -3.63 -8.79
C ARG A 47 -12.17 -2.35 -9.28
N SER A 48 -11.07 -1.95 -8.67
CA SER A 48 -10.34 -0.73 -9.06
C SER A 48 -9.50 -0.92 -10.31
N PHE A 49 -9.03 -2.12 -10.60
CA PHE A 49 -8.23 -2.44 -11.78
C PHE A 49 -9.04 -2.75 -13.04
N HIS A 50 -10.35 -2.51 -13.04
CA HIS A 50 -11.24 -2.68 -14.22
C HIS A 50 -11.26 -4.11 -14.79
N PHE A 51 -11.00 -5.14 -13.97
CA PHE A 51 -11.18 -6.53 -14.38
C PHE A 51 -12.65 -6.91 -14.63
N ASP A 52 -13.59 -6.01 -14.33
CA ASP A 52 -15.03 -6.20 -14.46
C ASP A 52 -15.56 -5.94 -15.89
N ARG A 53 -14.69 -5.64 -16.86
CA ARG A 53 -15.08 -5.35 -18.25
C ARG A 53 -14.49 -6.32 -19.25
N GLY A 54 -15.34 -6.82 -20.13
CA GLY A 54 -14.97 -7.73 -21.23
C GLY A 54 -14.70 -9.16 -20.79
N TRP A 55 -13.95 -9.91 -21.60
CA TRP A 55 -13.64 -11.32 -21.38
C TRP A 55 -12.84 -11.59 -20.09
N MET A 56 -12.11 -10.62 -19.59
CA MET A 56 -11.35 -10.73 -18.34
C MET A 56 -12.23 -10.74 -17.09
N ALA A 57 -13.51 -10.36 -17.20
CA ALA A 57 -14.44 -10.41 -16.06
C ALA A 57 -14.60 -11.84 -15.50
N TRP A 58 -14.44 -12.87 -16.33
CA TRP A 58 -14.48 -14.27 -15.92
C TRP A 58 -13.37 -14.66 -14.94
N PHE A 59 -12.24 -13.98 -15.01
CA PHE A 59 -11.09 -14.20 -14.13
C PHE A 59 -11.12 -13.40 -12.83
N THR A 60 -12.09 -12.49 -12.69
CA THR A 60 -12.22 -11.63 -11.51
C THR A 60 -12.20 -12.40 -10.19
N PRO A 61 -12.93 -13.55 -10.01
CA PRO A 61 -12.88 -14.32 -8.78
C PRO A 61 -11.49 -14.91 -8.50
N LEU A 62 -10.78 -15.34 -9.54
CA LEU A 62 -9.44 -15.91 -9.42
C LEU A 62 -8.42 -14.85 -9.03
N PHE A 63 -8.47 -13.65 -9.62
CA PHE A 63 -7.62 -12.52 -9.25
C PHE A 63 -7.88 -12.08 -7.81
N ARG A 64 -9.15 -12.01 -7.41
CA ARG A 64 -9.53 -11.68 -6.04
C ARG A 64 -8.96 -12.69 -5.04
N LEU A 65 -9.08 -13.98 -5.33
CA LEU A 65 -8.53 -15.04 -4.48
C LEU A 65 -7.01 -14.95 -4.40
N GLY A 66 -6.32 -14.71 -5.53
CA GLY A 66 -4.86 -14.53 -5.58
C GLY A 66 -4.38 -13.34 -4.76
N ILE A 67 -5.07 -12.20 -4.86
CA ILE A 67 -4.77 -11.00 -4.06
C ILE A 67 -5.00 -11.27 -2.56
N ALA A 68 -6.12 -11.90 -2.20
CA ALA A 68 -6.43 -12.21 -0.81
C ALA A 68 -5.40 -13.17 -0.20
N GLU A 69 -4.99 -14.20 -0.94
CA GLU A 69 -4.00 -15.17 -0.47
C GLU A 69 -2.61 -14.55 -0.35
N ASP A 70 -2.19 -13.71 -1.30
CA ASP A 70 -0.93 -12.98 -1.22
C ASP A 70 -0.90 -12.06 0.02
N LEU A 71 -2.00 -11.34 0.29
CA LEU A 71 -2.11 -10.48 1.48
C LEU A 71 -2.09 -11.30 2.77
N ARG A 72 -2.80 -12.46 2.84
CA ARG A 72 -2.77 -13.37 4.00
C ARG A 72 -1.36 -13.89 4.26
N ASN A 73 -0.68 -14.35 3.22
CA ASN A 73 0.69 -14.85 3.34
C ASN A 73 1.66 -13.77 3.83
N ARG A 74 1.51 -12.53 3.39
CA ARG A 74 2.32 -11.41 3.85
C ARG A 74 2.05 -11.04 5.30
N LEU A 75 0.81 -11.10 5.77
CA LEU A 75 0.47 -10.89 7.18
C LEU A 75 1.03 -12.00 8.07
N ARG A 76 0.95 -13.27 7.65
CA ARG A 76 1.50 -14.41 8.38
C ARG A 76 3.03 -14.38 8.48
N THR A 77 3.72 -13.98 7.42
CA THR A 77 5.20 -13.83 7.44
C THR A 77 5.70 -12.68 8.30
N ARG A 78 4.80 -11.79 8.73
CA ARG A 78 5.09 -10.71 9.69
C ARG A 78 5.20 -11.21 11.14
N SER A 79 4.77 -12.44 11.43
CA SER A 79 4.86 -13.04 12.76
C SER A 79 6.32 -13.30 13.14
N PRO A 80 6.76 -12.95 14.38
CA PRO A 80 8.17 -13.00 14.80
C PRO A 80 8.77 -14.41 14.91
N SER A 81 8.01 -15.46 14.57
CA SER A 81 8.47 -16.85 14.70
C SER A 81 9.45 -17.33 13.63
N ASN A 82 9.77 -16.54 12.60
CA ASN A 82 10.69 -16.95 11.53
C ASN A 82 12.03 -16.22 11.64
N THR A 83 12.96 -16.79 12.38
CA THR A 83 14.28 -16.21 12.76
C THR A 83 15.28 -16.06 11.60
N TYR A 84 14.97 -16.58 10.40
CA TYR A 84 15.91 -16.62 9.28
C TYR A 84 15.73 -15.53 8.21
N HIS A 85 14.67 -14.75 8.24
CA HIS A 85 14.46 -13.65 7.31
C HIS A 85 14.35 -12.32 8.06
N LYS A 86 15.23 -11.37 7.69
CA LYS A 86 15.11 -9.98 8.16
C LYS A 86 13.67 -9.51 7.87
N PRO A 87 12.90 -9.00 8.85
CA PRO A 87 11.51 -8.62 8.65
C PRO A 87 11.42 -7.63 7.50
N GLN A 88 10.68 -8.01 6.47
CA GLN A 88 10.45 -7.15 5.31
C GLN A 88 9.61 -5.95 5.77
N GLN A 89 10.18 -4.75 5.67
CA GLN A 89 9.45 -3.52 5.99
C GLN A 89 8.35 -3.34 4.94
N GLN A 90 7.12 -3.70 5.30
CA GLN A 90 5.95 -3.63 4.43
C GLN A 90 4.69 -3.46 5.28
N VAL A 91 3.81 -2.54 4.91
CA VAL A 91 2.54 -2.26 5.58
C VAL A 91 1.44 -2.17 4.54
N CYS A 92 0.36 -2.92 4.73
CA CYS A 92 -0.91 -2.73 4.04
C CYS A 92 -1.84 -1.98 4.99
N SER A 93 -2.30 -0.81 4.60
CA SER A 93 -3.21 0.04 5.37
C SER A 93 -4.56 0.15 4.69
N ILE A 94 -5.60 0.29 5.50
CA ILE A 94 -6.96 0.58 5.05
C ILE A 94 -7.40 1.96 5.54
N ALA A 95 -8.30 2.57 4.79
CA ALA A 95 -9.08 3.72 5.22
C ALA A 95 -10.48 3.25 5.61
N LEU A 96 -10.85 3.44 6.86
CA LEU A 96 -12.20 3.26 7.35
C LEU A 96 -12.96 4.59 7.24
N TYR A 97 -14.11 4.53 6.63
CA TYR A 97 -15.06 5.65 6.62
C TYR A 97 -16.15 5.35 7.63
N ILE A 98 -16.29 6.20 8.63
CA ILE A 98 -17.24 6.02 9.71
C ILE A 98 -18.50 6.83 9.37
N ASP A 99 -19.58 6.13 9.05
CA ASP A 99 -20.90 6.71 8.87
C ASP A 99 -21.83 6.21 9.97
N ARG A 100 -22.42 7.13 10.73
CA ARG A 100 -23.37 6.83 11.82
C ARG A 100 -22.90 5.70 12.75
N GLU A 101 -21.62 5.76 13.16
CA GLU A 101 -20.94 4.77 14.02
C GLU A 101 -20.64 3.41 13.36
N GLN A 102 -20.93 3.24 12.07
CA GLN A 102 -20.54 2.03 11.34
C GLN A 102 -19.30 2.27 10.49
N PRO A 103 -18.22 1.53 10.73
CA PRO A 103 -17.02 1.61 9.90
C PRO A 103 -17.19 0.82 8.60
N HIS A 104 -16.82 1.46 7.48
CA HIS A 104 -16.79 0.83 6.15
C HIS A 104 -15.38 0.89 5.60
N VAL A 105 -14.85 -0.22 5.08
CA VAL A 105 -13.56 -0.21 4.37
C VAL A 105 -13.75 0.57 3.06
N ALA A 106 -13.21 1.78 3.02
CA ALA A 106 -13.42 2.73 1.93
C ALA A 106 -12.25 2.75 0.94
N GLY A 107 -11.06 2.33 1.37
CA GLY A 107 -9.88 2.28 0.52
C GLY A 107 -8.74 1.51 1.14
N THR A 108 -7.71 1.28 0.35
CA THR A 108 -6.50 0.56 0.75
C THR A 108 -5.27 1.13 0.06
N VAL A 109 -4.11 0.93 0.68
CA VAL A 109 -2.80 1.21 0.12
C VAL A 109 -1.77 0.28 0.73
N GLU A 110 -0.71 0.00 0.01
CA GLU A 110 0.42 -0.77 0.50
C GLU A 110 1.71 0.02 0.30
N VAL A 111 2.57 0.04 1.30
CA VAL A 111 3.91 0.61 1.23
C VAL A 111 4.93 -0.41 1.72
N GLY A 112 6.06 -0.51 1.02
CA GLY A 112 7.08 -1.48 1.40
C GLY A 112 8.46 -1.16 0.82
N VAL A 113 9.50 -1.65 1.49
CA VAL A 113 10.88 -1.53 1.02
C VAL A 113 11.14 -2.59 -0.03
N ARG A 114 11.62 -2.16 -1.19
CA ARG A 114 12.03 -3.01 -2.31
C ARG A 114 13.52 -2.89 -2.58
N THR A 115 14.09 -3.93 -3.15
CA THR A 115 15.50 -3.94 -3.61
C THR A 115 15.50 -3.84 -5.13
N ALA A 116 16.27 -2.91 -5.68
CA ALA A 116 16.46 -2.79 -7.11
C ALA A 116 17.41 -3.89 -7.60
N GLU A 117 16.90 -4.82 -8.42
CA GLU A 117 17.70 -5.92 -8.98
C GLU A 117 18.62 -5.51 -10.13
N ARG A 118 18.48 -4.29 -10.65
CA ARG A 118 19.11 -3.86 -11.92
C ARG A 118 20.63 -3.69 -11.92
N TYR A 119 21.29 -3.70 -10.74
CA TYR A 119 22.76 -3.61 -10.67
C TYR A 119 23.31 -4.63 -9.70
N ARG A 120 23.99 -5.62 -10.23
CA ARG A 120 24.61 -6.75 -9.51
C ARG A 120 25.60 -6.38 -8.39
N GLN A 121 25.89 -5.10 -8.18
CA GLN A 121 26.90 -4.64 -7.20
C GLN A 121 26.38 -3.65 -6.15
N ASN A 122 25.17 -3.08 -6.28
CA ASN A 122 24.60 -2.21 -5.27
C ASN A 122 23.12 -2.56 -5.08
N HIS A 123 22.81 -3.27 -4.00
CA HIS A 123 21.45 -3.53 -3.55
C HIS A 123 20.81 -2.23 -3.03
N HIS A 124 20.49 -1.31 -3.94
CA HIS A 124 19.82 -0.08 -3.54
C HIS A 124 18.39 -0.40 -3.09
N ARG A 125 18.10 -0.12 -1.82
CA ARG A 125 16.77 -0.28 -1.23
C ARG A 125 16.01 1.03 -1.38
N TYR A 126 14.76 0.95 -1.79
CA TYR A 126 13.87 2.09 -1.94
C TYR A 126 12.47 1.75 -1.46
N VAL A 127 11.72 2.76 -1.00
CA VAL A 127 10.34 2.58 -0.56
C VAL A 127 9.40 2.74 -1.76
N TYR A 128 8.44 1.82 -1.85
CA TYR A 128 7.53 1.73 -2.97
C TYR A 128 6.08 1.61 -2.49
N LEU A 129 5.21 2.46 -3.03
CA LEU A 129 3.77 2.46 -2.82
C LEU A 129 3.08 1.63 -3.91
N SER A 130 2.20 0.76 -3.52
CA SER A 130 1.39 -0.09 -4.40
C SER A 130 -0.05 -0.22 -3.89
N ASN A 131 -0.91 -0.83 -4.70
CA ASN A 131 -2.26 -1.22 -4.32
C ASN A 131 -3.14 -0.07 -3.77
N LEU A 132 -2.87 1.19 -4.19
CA LEU A 132 -3.75 2.30 -3.85
C LEU A 132 -5.08 2.15 -4.57
N ALA A 133 -6.13 1.96 -3.82
CA ALA A 133 -7.48 1.82 -4.34
C ALA A 133 -8.50 2.45 -3.39
N VAL A 134 -9.53 3.08 -3.95
CA VAL A 134 -10.66 3.66 -3.20
C VAL A 134 -11.96 3.15 -3.81
N SER A 135 -12.83 2.58 -2.97
CA SER A 135 -14.15 2.11 -3.37
C SER A 135 -14.94 3.22 -4.06
N ARG A 136 -15.71 2.87 -5.10
CA ARG A 136 -16.43 3.83 -5.95
C ARG A 136 -17.33 4.74 -5.13
N ASP A 137 -17.98 4.21 -4.12
CA ASP A 137 -18.97 4.93 -3.29
C ASP A 137 -18.32 5.97 -2.36
N PHE A 138 -17.02 5.82 -2.11
CA PHE A 138 -16.25 6.71 -1.22
C PHE A 138 -15.24 7.62 -1.96
N ARG A 139 -15.28 7.63 -3.31
CA ARG A 139 -14.39 8.50 -4.10
C ARG A 139 -14.71 9.97 -3.92
N ARG A 140 -13.73 10.85 -4.23
CA ARG A 140 -13.83 12.32 -4.17
C ARG A 140 -13.99 12.90 -2.76
N ARG A 141 -13.68 12.11 -1.75
CA ARG A 141 -13.73 12.50 -0.33
C ARG A 141 -12.35 12.68 0.30
N GLY A 142 -11.28 12.78 -0.50
CA GLY A 142 -9.91 12.96 0.00
C GLY A 142 -9.20 11.67 0.45
N ILE A 143 -9.88 10.52 0.52
CA ILE A 143 -9.36 9.26 1.07
C ILE A 143 -8.02 8.85 0.45
N ALA A 144 -7.89 8.92 -0.88
CA ALA A 144 -6.63 8.57 -1.55
C ALA A 144 -5.46 9.48 -1.12
N GLN A 145 -5.71 10.76 -0.87
CA GLN A 145 -4.69 11.69 -0.39
C GLN A 145 -4.20 11.32 1.01
N GLU A 146 -5.13 10.97 1.90
CA GLU A 146 -4.77 10.58 3.28
C GLU A 146 -4.04 9.25 3.31
N LEU A 147 -4.45 8.27 2.49
CA LEU A 147 -3.72 7.01 2.34
C LEU A 147 -2.29 7.23 1.84
N ILE A 148 -2.08 8.13 0.87
CA ILE A 148 -0.74 8.47 0.39
C ILE A 148 0.08 9.15 1.48
N ARG A 149 -0.50 10.12 2.21
CA ARG A 149 0.18 10.80 3.32
C ARG A 149 0.59 9.83 4.43
N SER A 150 -0.23 8.85 4.74
CA SER A 150 0.15 7.80 5.71
C SER A 150 1.36 6.98 5.23
N CYS A 151 1.45 6.71 3.92
CA CYS A 151 2.63 6.06 3.34
C CYS A 151 3.88 6.96 3.35
N GLU A 152 3.72 8.26 3.11
CA GLU A 152 4.80 9.24 3.21
C GLU A 152 5.35 9.29 4.64
N GLN A 153 4.47 9.35 5.64
CA GLN A 153 4.88 9.31 7.05
C GLN A 153 5.59 8.00 7.38
N GLN A 154 5.03 6.86 6.97
CA GLN A 154 5.65 5.55 7.20
C GLN A 154 7.02 5.42 6.54
N THR A 155 7.21 6.06 5.38
CA THR A 155 8.50 6.11 4.67
C THR A 155 9.55 6.85 5.51
N MET A 156 9.18 8.00 6.07
CA MET A 156 10.05 8.78 6.96
C MET A 156 10.35 8.04 8.27
N ASP A 157 9.36 7.37 8.86
CA ASP A 157 9.53 6.55 10.08
C ASP A 157 10.52 5.40 9.87
N TRP A 158 10.62 4.88 8.63
CA TRP A 158 11.63 3.89 8.25
C TRP A 158 13.00 4.48 7.94
N GLY A 159 13.15 5.81 8.00
CA GLY A 159 14.40 6.52 7.73
C GLY A 159 14.71 6.73 6.25
N TYR A 160 13.70 6.66 5.39
CA TYR A 160 13.85 6.95 3.96
C TYR A 160 13.32 8.35 3.65
N THR A 161 13.92 8.98 2.65
CA THR A 161 13.59 10.34 2.21
C THR A 161 12.86 10.40 0.89
N GLU A 162 12.62 9.25 0.25
CA GLU A 162 11.98 9.17 -1.06
C GLU A 162 10.92 8.07 -1.08
N LEU A 163 9.76 8.39 -1.66
CA LEU A 163 8.69 7.44 -1.92
C LEU A 163 8.44 7.33 -3.43
N HIS A 164 8.38 6.09 -3.91
CA HIS A 164 8.24 5.78 -5.33
C HIS A 164 6.94 5.04 -5.61
N LEU A 165 6.43 5.18 -6.82
CA LEU A 165 5.27 4.43 -7.30
C LEU A 165 5.26 4.34 -8.83
N HIS A 166 4.38 3.48 -9.36
CA HIS A 166 4.06 3.51 -10.77
C HIS A 166 2.60 3.90 -11.00
N VAL A 167 2.35 4.59 -12.10
CA VAL A 167 1.00 4.87 -12.59
C VAL A 167 0.96 4.65 -14.10
N MET A 168 -0.16 4.12 -14.59
CA MET A 168 -0.39 3.97 -16.02
C MET A 168 -0.58 5.34 -16.68
N GLY A 169 -0.01 5.54 -17.87
CA GLY A 169 -0.08 6.81 -18.60
C GLY A 169 -1.50 7.27 -18.94
N ASP A 170 -2.40 6.31 -19.16
CA ASP A 170 -3.84 6.55 -19.41
C ASP A 170 -4.65 6.81 -18.14
N ASN A 171 -4.08 6.57 -16.95
CA ASN A 171 -4.74 6.88 -15.67
C ASN A 171 -4.61 8.37 -15.32
N GLU A 172 -5.27 9.23 -16.07
CA GLU A 172 -5.24 10.69 -15.85
C GLU A 172 -5.61 11.11 -14.42
N ARG A 173 -6.56 10.40 -13.79
CA ARG A 173 -7.01 10.73 -12.43
C ARG A 173 -5.91 10.46 -11.41
N GLY A 174 -5.24 9.34 -11.53
CA GLY A 174 -4.09 8.99 -10.68
C GLY A 174 -2.93 9.97 -10.90
N ARG A 175 -2.58 10.27 -12.15
CA ARG A 175 -1.52 11.22 -12.49
C ARG A 175 -1.77 12.60 -11.87
N LYS A 176 -2.98 13.15 -12.04
CA LYS A 176 -3.37 14.45 -11.44
C LYS A 176 -3.30 14.43 -9.91
N LEU A 177 -3.68 13.31 -9.28
CA LEU A 177 -3.57 13.14 -7.83
C LEU A 177 -2.12 13.19 -7.37
N TYR A 178 -1.25 12.38 -7.97
CA TYR A 178 0.17 12.33 -7.61
C TYR A 178 0.88 13.66 -7.87
N GLN A 179 0.63 14.29 -9.03
CA GLN A 179 1.18 15.61 -9.35
C GLN A 179 0.77 16.66 -8.30
N LYS A 180 -0.51 16.68 -7.89
CA LYS A 180 -1.00 17.58 -6.83
C LYS A 180 -0.28 17.36 -5.49
N LEU A 181 0.16 16.12 -5.22
CA LEU A 181 0.87 15.77 -4.00
C LEU A 181 2.40 15.95 -4.11
N GLY A 182 2.90 16.46 -5.23
CA GLY A 182 4.32 16.76 -5.43
C GLY A 182 5.14 15.58 -5.94
N TYR A 183 4.51 14.57 -6.53
CA TYR A 183 5.23 13.49 -7.21
C TYR A 183 5.65 13.93 -8.61
N GLU A 184 6.89 13.59 -8.98
CA GLU A 184 7.49 13.88 -10.27
C GLU A 184 7.75 12.59 -11.05
N THR A 185 7.63 12.65 -12.38
CA THR A 185 7.96 11.52 -13.26
C THR A 185 9.48 11.43 -13.42
N VAL A 186 10.05 10.28 -13.02
CA VAL A 186 11.48 9.99 -13.15
C VAL A 186 11.78 9.28 -14.47
N SER A 187 10.93 8.34 -14.85
CA SER A 187 11.06 7.58 -16.11
C SER A 187 9.73 7.05 -16.60
N SER A 188 9.70 6.62 -17.83
CA SER A 188 8.58 5.91 -18.42
C SER A 188 9.06 4.65 -19.13
N GLU A 189 8.21 3.65 -19.16
CA GLU A 189 8.46 2.40 -19.88
C GLU A 189 7.18 1.91 -20.56
N PHE A 190 7.30 1.29 -21.71
CA PHE A 190 6.18 0.62 -22.36
C PHE A 190 6.03 -0.80 -21.80
N VAL A 191 4.83 -1.13 -21.36
CA VAL A 191 4.52 -2.46 -20.84
C VAL A 191 4.06 -3.34 -22.01
N TRP A 192 4.58 -4.58 -22.06
CA TRP A 192 4.08 -5.57 -23.01
C TRP A 192 2.61 -5.87 -22.73
N SER A 193 1.78 -5.69 -23.77
CA SER A 193 0.35 -6.04 -23.70
C SER A 193 0.09 -7.28 -24.56
N ILE A 194 -0.90 -8.07 -24.14
CA ILE A 194 -1.43 -9.19 -24.93
C ILE A 194 -2.01 -8.69 -26.27
N ILE A 195 -2.39 -7.41 -26.34
CA ILE A 195 -2.88 -6.76 -27.55
C ILE A 195 -1.69 -6.18 -28.30
N PRO A 196 -1.32 -6.71 -29.49
CA PRO A 196 -0.04 -6.37 -30.17
C PRO A 196 0.16 -4.90 -30.49
N TRP A 197 -0.91 -4.14 -30.72
CA TRP A 197 -0.89 -2.70 -31.03
C TRP A 197 -1.17 -1.78 -29.85
N HIS A 198 -1.45 -2.34 -28.67
CA HIS A 198 -1.64 -1.55 -27.46
C HIS A 198 -0.41 -1.70 -26.57
N ARG A 199 0.41 -0.64 -26.52
CA ARG A 199 1.57 -0.56 -25.62
C ARG A 199 1.30 0.50 -24.57
N PRO A 200 0.64 0.15 -23.45
CA PRO A 200 0.38 1.11 -22.41
C PRO A 200 1.69 1.58 -21.79
N GLU A 201 1.84 2.88 -21.67
CA GLU A 201 2.96 3.51 -20.98
C GLU A 201 2.76 3.40 -19.47
N ARG A 202 3.81 3.05 -18.75
CA ARG A 202 3.85 3.05 -17.30
C ARG A 202 4.87 4.06 -16.83
N LEU A 203 4.43 5.05 -16.04
CA LEU A 203 5.25 6.11 -15.52
C LEU A 203 5.78 5.72 -14.14
N PHE A 204 7.07 5.88 -13.91
CA PHE A 204 7.71 5.75 -12.61
C PHE A 204 7.80 7.12 -11.97
N LEU A 205 7.14 7.30 -10.84
CA LEU A 205 7.05 8.56 -10.11
C LEU A 205 7.82 8.46 -8.80
N ARG A 206 8.35 9.61 -8.37
CA ARG A 206 9.05 9.80 -7.10
C ARG A 206 8.61 11.09 -6.44
N LYS A 207 8.60 11.08 -5.11
CA LYS A 207 8.50 12.29 -4.28
C LYS A 207 9.62 12.29 -3.27
N GLN A 208 10.29 13.44 -3.13
CA GLN A 208 11.20 13.74 -2.03
C GLN A 208 10.36 14.16 -0.81
N LEU A 209 10.63 13.57 0.38
CA LEU A 209 9.88 13.79 1.62
C LEU A 209 10.63 14.69 2.57
#